data_e6dc3f03027df011308b237c8cfc9932
#
_entry.id   e6dc3f03027df011308b237c8cfc9932
#
_cell.length_a   1.000
_cell.length_b   1.000
_cell.length_c   1.000
_cell.angle_alpha   90.00
_cell.angle_beta   90.00
_cell.angle_gamma   90.00
#
_symmetry.space_group_name_H-M   'P 1'
#
loop_
_entity.id
_entity.type
_entity.pdbx_description
1 polymer ?
#
loop_
_entity_poly.entity_id
_entity_poly.type
_entity_poly.pdbx_seq_one_letter_code
_entity_poly.pdbx_strand_id
1 'polypeptide(L)'
;MLLDMYKTMLSIRAFETKAAECFTKGMLAGNIHLCIGQEAVPTGACYALEPEDYMTSTHRGHGHCIAKGASLDKMLAELFGKKTGYCQGKGGSMHIADVAGLHSLSLIHI
;
A
#
# COMPACT_ATOMS: atom_id res chain seq x y z
N MET A 1 -12.04 18.26 -2.11
CA MET A 1 -11.44 17.17 -2.92
C MET A 1 -9.92 17.29 -3.03
N LEU A 2 -9.39 18.40 -3.50
CA LEU A 2 -7.92 18.56 -3.63
C LEU A 2 -7.18 18.45 -2.30
N LEU A 3 -7.75 18.99 -1.22
CA LEU A 3 -7.14 18.88 0.10
C LEU A 3 -7.09 17.42 0.58
N ASP A 4 -8.16 16.66 0.32
CA ASP A 4 -8.20 15.25 0.70
C ASP A 4 -7.20 14.42 -0.11
N MET A 5 -7.07 14.72 -1.40
CA MET A 5 -6.05 14.09 -2.25
C MET A 5 -4.65 14.38 -1.73
N TYR A 6 -4.39 15.62 -1.35
CA TYR A 6 -3.10 16.00 -0.77
C TYR A 6 -2.82 15.26 0.54
N LYS A 7 -3.83 15.15 1.41
CA LYS A 7 -3.69 14.36 2.65
C LYS A 7 -3.37 12.90 2.37
N THR A 8 -4.02 12.32 1.37
CA THR A 8 -3.75 10.95 0.96
C THR A 8 -2.32 10.80 0.48
N MET A 9 -1.83 11.72 -0.35
CA MET A 9 -0.44 11.70 -0.81
C MET A 9 0.54 11.82 0.35
N LEU A 10 0.26 12.67 1.33
CA LEU A 10 1.09 12.80 2.53
C LEU A 10 1.08 11.50 3.35
N SER A 11 -0.07 10.85 3.47
CA SER A 11 -0.17 9.57 4.18
C SER A 11 0.66 8.49 3.49
N ILE A 12 0.61 8.43 2.17
CA ILE A 12 1.42 7.50 1.39
C ILE A 12 2.92 7.78 1.62
N ARG A 13 3.32 9.04 1.53
CA ARG A 13 4.71 9.42 1.75
C ARG A 13 5.18 9.07 3.15
N ALA A 14 4.37 9.36 4.17
CA ALA A 14 4.71 9.07 5.55
C ALA A 14 4.84 7.56 5.79
N PHE A 15 3.90 6.77 5.27
CA PHE A 15 3.93 5.32 5.39
C PHE A 15 5.19 4.75 4.71
N GLU A 16 5.44 5.14 3.48
CA GLU A 16 6.58 4.63 2.70
C GLU A 16 7.92 5.05 3.31
N THR A 17 8.01 6.26 3.82
CA THR A 17 9.21 6.74 4.51
C THR A 17 9.48 5.91 5.76
N LYS A 18 8.43 5.61 6.53
CA LYS A 18 8.57 4.77 7.72
C LYS A 18 8.92 3.33 7.37
N ALA A 19 8.32 2.80 6.32
CA ALA A 19 8.64 1.46 5.82
C ALA A 19 10.11 1.38 5.38
N ALA A 20 10.59 2.38 4.66
CA ALA A 20 11.98 2.46 4.25
C ALA A 20 12.94 2.51 5.44
N GLU A 21 12.59 3.28 6.46
CA GLU A 21 13.38 3.36 7.70
C GLU A 21 13.46 2.00 8.39
N CYS A 22 12.32 1.32 8.54
CA CYS A 22 12.27 0.00 9.14
C CYS A 22 13.06 -1.03 8.34
N PHE A 23 12.98 -0.96 7.02
CA PHE A 23 13.77 -1.84 6.14
C PHE A 23 15.26 -1.63 6.33
N THR A 24 15.71 -0.38 6.37
CA THR A 24 17.12 -0.02 6.58
C THR A 24 17.64 -0.54 7.92
N LYS A 25 16.77 -0.57 8.94
CA LYS A 25 17.12 -1.11 10.26
C LYS A 25 17.07 -2.65 10.33
N GLY A 26 16.76 -3.31 9.22
CA GLY A 26 16.68 -4.77 9.17
C GLY A 26 15.44 -5.36 9.84
N MET A 27 14.40 -4.57 10.06
CA MET A 27 13.19 -5.00 10.75
C MET A 27 12.18 -5.69 9.84
N LEU A 28 12.32 -5.54 8.52
CA LEU A 28 11.43 -6.14 7.55
C LEU A 28 12.13 -7.28 6.82
N ALA A 29 11.40 -8.37 6.61
CA ALA A 29 11.91 -9.52 5.85
C ALA A 29 11.70 -9.30 4.35
N GLY A 30 12.63 -9.83 3.54
CA GLY A 30 12.54 -9.77 2.09
C GLY A 30 12.85 -8.39 1.53
N ASN A 31 12.33 -8.14 0.33
CA ASN A 31 12.51 -6.87 -0.35
C ASN A 31 11.30 -5.96 -0.16
N ILE A 32 11.52 -4.67 -0.35
CA ILE A 32 10.46 -3.67 -0.24
C ILE A 32 10.46 -2.83 -1.53
N HIS A 33 9.26 -2.54 -2.03
CA HIS A 33 9.07 -1.75 -3.24
C HIS A 33 8.23 -0.53 -2.91
N LEU A 34 8.86 0.63 -2.90
CA LEU A 34 8.26 1.87 -2.44
C LEU A 34 7.60 2.65 -3.57
N CYS A 35 6.60 3.42 -3.20
CA CYS A 35 5.86 4.32 -4.08
C CYS A 35 6.29 5.79 -3.89
N ILE A 36 7.39 6.04 -3.22
CA ILE A 36 7.91 7.41 -2.98
C ILE A 36 8.19 8.09 -4.31
N GLY A 37 7.65 9.29 -4.49
CA GLY A 37 7.73 10.04 -5.72
C GLY A 37 6.62 9.74 -6.72
N GLN A 38 5.77 8.75 -6.45
CA GLN A 38 4.68 8.33 -7.33
C GLN A 38 3.32 8.42 -6.63
N GLU A 39 3.21 9.20 -5.56
CA GLU A 39 2.00 9.24 -4.73
C GLU A 39 0.78 9.78 -5.47
N ALA A 40 0.97 10.64 -6.45
CA ALA A 40 -0.13 11.24 -7.20
C ALA A 40 -0.88 10.23 -8.07
N VAL A 41 -0.19 9.22 -8.59
CA VAL A 41 -0.80 8.22 -9.49
C VAL A 41 -1.90 7.42 -8.80
N PRO A 42 -1.60 6.69 -7.70
CA PRO A 42 -2.65 5.95 -7.00
C PRO A 42 -3.72 6.86 -6.40
N THR A 43 -3.32 8.03 -5.90
CA THR A 43 -4.28 8.97 -5.33
C THR A 43 -5.29 9.43 -6.38
N GLY A 44 -4.82 9.90 -7.54
CA GLY A 44 -5.70 10.34 -8.60
C GLY A 44 -6.59 9.24 -9.15
N ALA A 45 -6.02 8.07 -9.38
CA ALA A 45 -6.78 6.93 -9.88
C ALA A 45 -7.86 6.49 -8.91
N CYS A 46 -7.54 6.36 -7.63
CA CYS A 46 -8.49 5.89 -6.62
C CYS A 46 -9.62 6.89 -6.34
N TYR A 47 -9.34 8.18 -6.46
CA TYR A 47 -10.40 9.18 -6.31
C TYR A 47 -11.43 9.16 -7.45
N ALA A 48 -11.11 8.51 -8.56
CA ALA A 48 -12.06 8.30 -9.65
C ALA A 48 -12.88 7.01 -9.49
N LEU A 49 -12.56 6.18 -8.51
CA LEU A 49 -13.24 4.91 -8.28
C LEU A 49 -14.36 5.05 -7.25
N GLU A 50 -15.40 4.22 -7.40
CA GLU A 50 -16.39 4.03 -6.36
C GLU A 50 -15.87 3.02 -5.31
N PRO A 51 -16.43 3.01 -4.09
CA PRO A 51 -15.97 2.09 -3.04
C PRO A 51 -16.04 0.62 -3.43
N GLU A 52 -16.99 0.25 -4.29
CA GLU A 52 -17.21 -1.13 -4.72
C GLU A 52 -16.29 -1.57 -5.85
N ASP A 53 -15.56 -0.65 -6.44
CA ASP A 53 -14.71 -0.97 -7.58
C ASP A 53 -13.49 -1.79 -7.16
N TYR A 54 -13.18 -2.79 -7.94
CA TYR A 54 -11.96 -3.56 -7.79
C TYR A 54 -10.81 -2.86 -8.48
N MET A 55 -9.61 -3.06 -7.96
CA MET A 55 -8.42 -2.58 -8.65
C MET A 55 -7.24 -3.53 -8.47
N THR A 56 -6.35 -3.50 -9.44
CA THR A 56 -5.06 -4.17 -9.37
C THR A 56 -3.96 -3.15 -9.56
N SER A 57 -2.78 -3.46 -9.07
CA SER A 57 -1.63 -2.57 -9.18
C SER A 57 -0.37 -3.33 -9.56
N THR A 58 0.69 -2.59 -9.79
CA THR A 58 2.01 -3.18 -9.97
C THR A 58 2.60 -3.60 -8.62
N HIS A 59 3.84 -4.06 -8.63
CA HIS A 59 4.59 -4.43 -7.43
C HIS A 59 4.85 -3.23 -6.47
N ARG A 60 4.54 -2.00 -6.88
CA ARG A 60 4.57 -0.79 -6.04
C ARG A 60 3.17 -0.40 -5.62
N GLY A 61 2.46 -1.33 -5.01
CA GLY A 61 1.04 -1.20 -4.69
C GLY A 61 0.69 -0.58 -3.35
N HIS A 62 1.66 -0.17 -2.53
CA HIS A 62 1.36 0.42 -1.22
C HIS A 62 0.49 1.66 -1.34
N GLY A 63 0.83 2.55 -2.27
CA GLY A 63 0.06 3.78 -2.48
C GLY A 63 -1.36 3.48 -2.93
N HIS A 64 -1.56 2.48 -3.77
CA HIS A 64 -2.89 2.06 -4.23
C HIS A 64 -3.74 1.56 -3.06
N CYS A 65 -3.17 0.73 -2.19
CA CYS A 65 -3.88 0.22 -1.01
C CYS A 65 -4.28 1.38 -0.09
N ILE A 66 -3.37 2.30 0.19
CA ILE A 66 -3.64 3.44 1.06
C ILE A 66 -4.71 4.35 0.45
N ALA A 67 -4.59 4.68 -0.82
CA ALA A 67 -5.54 5.55 -1.51
C ALA A 67 -6.93 4.94 -1.60
N LYS A 68 -7.03 3.62 -1.63
CA LYS A 68 -8.30 2.89 -1.63
C LYS A 68 -8.89 2.76 -0.22
N GLY A 69 -8.16 3.12 0.84
CA GLY A 69 -8.66 3.15 2.21
C GLY A 69 -8.18 2.03 3.12
N ALA A 70 -7.12 1.32 2.75
CA ALA A 70 -6.59 0.24 3.58
C ALA A 70 -6.06 0.76 4.92
N SER A 71 -6.13 -0.09 5.94
CA SER A 71 -5.58 0.21 7.26
C SER A 71 -4.06 0.21 7.24
N LEU A 72 -3.45 1.32 7.64
CA LEU A 72 -1.99 1.44 7.70
C LEU A 72 -1.39 0.45 8.68
N ASP A 73 -2.07 0.18 9.80
CA ASP A 73 -1.62 -0.77 10.82
C ASP A 73 -1.51 -2.17 10.24
N LYS A 74 -2.53 -2.61 9.51
CA LYS A 74 -2.54 -3.94 8.90
C LYS A 74 -1.53 -4.05 7.76
N MET A 75 -1.34 -2.98 7.00
CA MET A 75 -0.32 -2.95 5.96
C MET A 75 1.07 -3.07 6.56
N LEU A 76 1.35 -2.33 7.62
CA LEU A 76 2.64 -2.38 8.28
C LEU A 76 2.86 -3.76 8.93
N ALA A 77 1.82 -4.32 9.57
CA ALA A 77 1.88 -5.67 10.12
C ALA A 77 2.23 -6.71 9.04
N GLU A 78 1.68 -6.54 7.83
CA GLU A 78 2.01 -7.42 6.71
C GLU A 78 3.48 -7.31 6.33
N LEU A 79 4.03 -6.10 6.25
CA LEU A 79 5.44 -5.90 5.96
C LEU A 79 6.35 -6.50 7.04
N PHE A 80 5.90 -6.49 8.29
CA PHE A 80 6.64 -7.11 9.40
C PHE A 80 6.46 -8.63 9.48
N GLY A 81 5.67 -9.22 8.58
CA GLY A 81 5.41 -10.65 8.58
C GLY A 81 4.52 -11.12 9.73
N LYS A 82 3.65 -10.25 10.23
CA LYS A 82 2.79 -10.55 11.37
C LYS A 82 1.45 -11.12 10.92
N LYS A 83 0.89 -12.01 11.76
CA LYS A 83 -0.40 -12.65 11.50
C LYS A 83 -1.54 -11.64 11.37
N THR A 84 -1.43 -10.48 12.00
CA THR A 84 -2.44 -9.42 11.94
C THR A 84 -2.42 -8.61 10.65
N GLY A 85 -1.47 -8.86 9.75
CA GLY A 85 -1.43 -8.25 8.43
C GLY A 85 -2.52 -8.75 7.51
N TYR A 86 -2.76 -8.06 6.40
CA TYR A 86 -3.83 -8.39 5.45
C TYR A 86 -3.74 -9.80 4.89
N CYS A 87 -2.53 -10.30 4.67
CA CYS A 87 -2.27 -11.65 4.16
C CYS A 87 -1.59 -12.53 5.21
N GLN A 88 -1.83 -12.25 6.47
CA GLN A 88 -1.28 -12.98 7.63
C GLN A 88 0.25 -13.02 7.63
N GLY A 89 0.86 -11.98 7.07
CA GLY A 89 2.31 -11.86 7.00
C GLY A 89 2.97 -12.65 5.87
N LYS A 90 2.19 -13.29 5.02
CA LYS A 90 2.69 -14.17 3.96
C LYS A 90 2.92 -13.48 2.63
N GLY A 91 2.23 -12.36 2.39
CA GLY A 91 2.31 -11.64 1.12
C GLY A 91 3.51 -10.72 1.00
N GLY A 92 3.83 -10.02 2.07
CA GLY A 92 4.91 -9.04 2.08
C GLY A 92 4.59 -7.79 1.26
N SER A 93 5.64 -7.09 0.83
CA SER A 93 5.53 -5.79 0.17
C SER A 93 4.73 -5.82 -1.13
N MET A 94 4.89 -6.86 -1.93
CA MET A 94 4.31 -6.92 -3.28
C MET A 94 2.91 -7.51 -3.33
N HIS A 95 2.45 -8.14 -2.28
CA HIS A 95 1.21 -8.93 -2.30
C HIS A 95 0.25 -8.55 -1.18
N ILE A 96 0.23 -7.27 -0.81
CA ILE A 96 -0.78 -6.79 0.14
C ILE A 96 -2.12 -6.77 -0.60
N ALA A 97 -3.10 -7.51 -0.06
CA ALA A 97 -4.43 -7.58 -0.64
C ALA A 97 -5.48 -7.41 0.46
N ASP A 98 -6.33 -6.42 0.31
CA ASP A 98 -7.47 -6.20 1.19
C ASP A 98 -8.74 -6.63 0.44
N VAL A 99 -9.08 -7.90 0.54
CA VAL A 99 -10.22 -8.48 -0.19
C VAL A 99 -11.54 -7.88 0.30
N ALA A 100 -11.66 -7.64 1.60
CA ALA A 100 -12.89 -7.05 2.17
C ALA A 100 -13.11 -5.61 1.72
N GLY A 101 -12.02 -4.86 1.52
CA GLY A 101 -12.07 -3.50 0.99
C GLY A 101 -11.99 -3.44 -0.53
N LEU A 102 -12.08 -4.58 -1.21
CA LEU A 102 -11.98 -4.68 -2.68
C LEU A 102 -10.66 -4.13 -3.22
N HIS A 103 -9.58 -4.38 -2.51
CA HIS A 103 -8.28 -3.84 -2.85
C HIS A 103 -7.37 -4.82 -3.56
N SER A 104 -6.53 -4.23 -4.30
CA SER A 104 -5.57 -4.71 -5.26
C SER A 104 -4.83 -6.00 -4.93
N LEU A 105 -4.80 -6.86 -5.90
CA LEU A 105 -3.73 -7.81 -6.09
C LEU A 105 -2.59 -7.09 -6.79
N SER A 106 -1.40 -7.20 -6.24
CA SER A 106 -0.21 -6.70 -6.91
C SER A 106 0.15 -7.63 -8.06
N LEU A 107 0.18 -7.09 -9.28
CA LEU A 107 0.61 -7.83 -10.46
C LEU A 107 2.01 -7.35 -10.85
N ILE A 108 2.91 -8.28 -11.03
CA ILE A 108 4.22 -8.02 -11.61
C ILE A 108 4.09 -8.23 -13.10
N HIS A 109 4.46 -7.22 -13.88
CA HIS A 109 4.60 -7.40 -15.31
C HIS A 109 5.86 -8.19 -15.60
N ILE A 110 5.64 -9.26 -16.30
CA ILE A 110 6.72 -10.03 -16.88
C ILE A 110 6.89 -9.59 -18.32
#